data_ad0389439c63b84f96cf21f70455e3e8
#
_entry.id   ad0389439c63b84f96cf21f70455e3e8
#
_cell.length_a   1.000
_cell.length_b   1.000
_cell.length_c   1.000
_cell.angle_alpha   90.00
_cell.angle_beta   90.00
_cell.angle_gamma   90.00
#
_symmetry.space_group_name_H-M   'P 1'
#
loop_
_entity.id
_entity.type
_entity.pdbx_description
1 polymer ?
#
loop_
_entity_poly.entity_id
_entity_poly.type
_entity_poly.pdbx_seq_one_letter_code
_entity_poly.pdbx_strand_id
1 'polypeptide(L)'
;MATTAELTQFVWDVMDLEEVDLPGALVRQFMRDGFDRIVNLERRWPFYESSYTLNTTPSQRDYPIGSIGAGDLREVVSILDNSSAGNRLTITSIDDAEALWHGSFDVPTRPLFYTEWGETIKLYPKPDAVYPLSVRGYRKPSYTWVTDTTLQPDLDYRFHTALAYYAISQAYKRQEDSEMTNQYKQSFDEAVQLAKLELMRPPSHRPMIMSRGYVRPSSKYWLESMGRTLGQ
;
A
#
# COMPACT_ATOMS: atom_id res chain seq x y z
N MET A 1 8.90 -16.15 -13.21
CA MET A 1 8.50 -14.73 -13.20
C MET A 1 8.96 -14.15 -14.51
N ALA A 2 8.06 -13.55 -15.28
CA ALA A 2 8.37 -13.10 -16.63
C ALA A 2 8.94 -11.67 -16.62
N THR A 3 10.03 -11.45 -17.35
CA THR A 3 10.58 -10.12 -17.62
C THR A 3 9.71 -9.37 -18.63
N THR A 4 9.89 -8.07 -18.73
CA THR A 4 9.18 -7.25 -19.73
C THR A 4 9.52 -7.68 -21.15
N ALA A 5 10.76 -8.10 -21.41
CA ALA A 5 11.16 -8.64 -22.71
C ALA A 5 10.41 -9.94 -23.04
N GLU A 6 10.32 -10.89 -22.09
CA GLU A 6 9.59 -12.14 -22.28
C GLU A 6 8.10 -11.93 -22.51
N LEU A 7 7.49 -10.98 -21.81
CA LEU A 7 6.07 -10.61 -22.01
C LEU A 7 5.87 -9.97 -23.39
N THR A 8 6.79 -9.14 -23.84
CA THR A 8 6.75 -8.53 -25.17
C THR A 8 6.86 -9.61 -26.26
N GLN A 9 7.79 -10.56 -26.11
CA GLN A 9 7.93 -11.69 -27.01
C GLN A 9 6.66 -12.55 -27.06
N PHE A 10 6.06 -12.82 -25.88
CA PHE A 10 4.81 -13.56 -25.82
C PHE A 10 3.67 -12.87 -26.60
N VAL A 11 3.59 -11.52 -26.54
CA VAL A 11 2.58 -10.78 -27.34
C VAL A 11 2.81 -10.99 -28.82
N TRP A 12 4.06 -10.91 -29.30
CA TRP A 12 4.40 -11.14 -30.72
C TRP A 12 4.09 -12.56 -31.15
N ASP A 13 4.47 -13.56 -30.36
CA ASP A 13 4.25 -14.97 -30.65
C ASP A 13 2.74 -15.30 -30.77
N VAL A 14 1.90 -14.74 -29.88
CA VAL A 14 0.44 -14.97 -29.92
C VAL A 14 -0.21 -14.32 -31.12
N MET A 15 0.31 -13.18 -31.57
CA MET A 15 -0.26 -12.42 -32.68
C MET A 15 0.33 -12.82 -34.03
N ASP A 16 1.33 -13.70 -34.04
CA ASP A 16 2.13 -14.04 -35.22
C ASP A 16 2.69 -12.79 -35.93
N LEU A 17 3.24 -11.85 -35.12
CA LEU A 17 3.81 -10.59 -35.60
C LEU A 17 5.29 -10.50 -35.23
N GLU A 18 6.01 -9.67 -36.01
CA GLU A 18 7.40 -9.32 -35.75
C GLU A 18 7.50 -7.88 -35.17
N GLU A 19 8.70 -7.54 -34.63
CA GLU A 19 8.96 -6.19 -34.07
C GLU A 19 8.75 -5.07 -35.11
N VAL A 20 8.91 -5.39 -36.43
CA VAL A 20 8.68 -4.45 -37.52
C VAL A 20 7.19 -4.08 -37.64
N ASP A 21 6.30 -5.06 -37.41
CA ASP A 21 4.85 -4.87 -37.53
C ASP A 21 4.26 -4.20 -36.28
N LEU A 22 4.78 -4.60 -35.11
CA LEU A 22 4.35 -4.09 -33.82
C LEU A 22 5.58 -3.73 -32.95
N PRO A 23 6.05 -2.48 -32.95
CA PRO A 23 7.21 -2.07 -32.16
C PRO A 23 7.10 -2.41 -30.67
N GLY A 24 8.16 -3.02 -30.10
CA GLY A 24 8.19 -3.43 -28.71
C GLY A 24 7.94 -2.27 -27.72
N ALA A 25 8.33 -1.04 -28.08
CA ALA A 25 8.01 0.15 -27.28
C ALA A 25 6.49 0.39 -27.17
N LEU A 26 5.74 0.12 -28.25
CA LEU A 26 4.29 0.26 -28.25
C LEU A 26 3.62 -0.85 -27.43
N VAL A 27 4.11 -2.08 -27.52
CA VAL A 27 3.64 -3.20 -26.68
C VAL A 27 3.82 -2.87 -25.21
N ARG A 28 4.99 -2.33 -24.82
CA ARG A 28 5.24 -1.91 -23.42
C ARG A 28 4.33 -0.77 -22.98
N GLN A 29 3.97 0.14 -23.87
CA GLN A 29 3.01 1.17 -23.55
C GLN A 29 1.61 0.58 -23.30
N PHE A 30 1.18 -0.37 -24.10
CA PHE A 30 -0.08 -1.09 -23.86
C PHE A 30 -0.05 -1.87 -22.54
N MET A 31 1.05 -2.54 -22.23
CA MET A 31 1.22 -3.20 -20.94
C MET A 31 1.16 -2.19 -19.78
N ARG A 32 1.72 -0.99 -19.95
CA ARG A 32 1.64 0.09 -18.95
C ARG A 32 0.20 0.52 -18.72
N ASP A 33 -0.59 0.68 -19.78
CA ASP A 33 -2.01 1.05 -19.63
C ASP A 33 -2.80 -0.04 -18.88
N GLY A 34 -2.48 -1.31 -19.12
CA GLY A 34 -3.00 -2.45 -18.37
C GLY A 34 -2.57 -2.45 -16.91
N PHE A 35 -1.29 -2.14 -16.66
CA PHE A 35 -0.72 -1.97 -15.34
C PHE A 35 -1.46 -0.90 -14.53
N ASP A 36 -1.67 0.28 -15.12
CA ASP A 36 -2.39 1.38 -14.47
C ASP A 36 -3.83 0.98 -14.11
N ARG A 37 -4.49 0.18 -14.97
CA ARG A 37 -5.81 -0.36 -14.66
C ARG A 37 -5.79 -1.27 -13.44
N ILE A 38 -4.84 -2.20 -13.36
CA ILE A 38 -4.69 -3.12 -12.21
C ILE A 38 -4.38 -2.33 -10.94
N VAL A 39 -3.43 -1.41 -10.97
CA VAL A 39 -3.05 -0.59 -9.80
C VAL A 39 -4.22 0.23 -9.28
N ASN A 40 -5.08 0.75 -10.18
CA ASN A 40 -6.21 1.58 -9.82
C ASN A 40 -7.46 0.78 -9.37
N LEU A 41 -7.50 -0.55 -9.57
CA LEU A 41 -8.58 -1.39 -9.06
C LEU A 41 -8.63 -1.44 -7.54
N GLU A 42 -7.46 -1.42 -6.91
CA GLU A 42 -7.35 -1.46 -5.45
C GLU A 42 -6.31 -0.45 -4.97
N ARG A 43 -6.69 0.34 -3.98
CA ARG A 43 -5.79 1.32 -3.39
C ARG A 43 -4.67 0.66 -2.57
N ARG A 44 -4.94 -0.50 -1.98
CA ARG A 44 -4.08 -1.16 -0.98
C ARG A 44 -3.76 -2.59 -1.40
N TRP A 45 -2.91 -2.72 -2.42
CA TRP A 45 -2.39 -4.01 -2.81
C TRP A 45 -1.37 -4.54 -1.79
N PRO A 46 -1.45 -5.82 -1.37
CA PRO A 46 -0.50 -6.38 -0.40
C PRO A 46 0.96 -6.32 -0.84
N PHE A 47 1.24 -6.43 -2.14
CA PHE A 47 2.61 -6.38 -2.68
C PHE A 47 3.21 -4.97 -2.72
N TYR A 48 2.46 -3.94 -2.37
CA TYR A 48 2.96 -2.58 -2.15
C TYR A 48 3.14 -2.25 -0.66
N GLU A 49 2.85 -3.18 0.25
CA GLU A 49 3.13 -2.96 1.66
C GLU A 49 4.63 -2.78 1.89
N SER A 50 4.98 -1.75 2.65
CA SER A 50 6.37 -1.41 2.93
C SER A 50 6.51 -0.76 4.30
N SER A 51 7.72 -0.84 4.83
CA SER A 51 8.08 -0.22 6.11
C SER A 51 9.32 0.63 5.94
N TYR A 52 9.26 1.86 6.43
CA TYR A 52 10.31 2.85 6.35
C TYR A 52 10.74 3.30 7.73
N THR A 53 12.00 3.67 7.86
CA THR A 53 12.51 4.28 9.09
C THR A 53 12.49 5.80 8.94
N LEU A 54 11.88 6.48 9.91
CA LEU A 54 11.88 7.92 10.06
C LEU A 54 12.52 8.27 11.40
N ASN A 55 13.67 8.92 11.38
CA ASN A 55 14.28 9.47 12.60
C ASN A 55 13.72 10.87 12.83
N THR A 56 13.18 11.12 14.02
CA THR A 56 12.69 12.46 14.36
C THR A 56 13.84 13.42 14.60
N THR A 57 13.57 14.70 14.42
CA THR A 57 14.47 15.80 14.77
C THR A 57 13.86 16.58 15.94
N PRO A 58 14.63 16.92 16.98
CA PRO A 58 14.10 17.71 18.10
C PRO A 58 13.43 19.00 17.62
N SER A 59 12.28 19.30 18.18
CA SER A 59 11.45 20.48 17.87
C SER A 59 10.86 20.55 16.45
N GLN A 60 11.10 19.53 15.61
CA GLN A 60 10.50 19.45 14.27
C GLN A 60 9.18 18.68 14.37
N ARG A 61 8.09 19.28 13.85
CA ARG A 61 6.76 18.65 13.79
C ARG A 61 6.51 17.99 12.44
N ASP A 62 6.92 18.64 11.37
CA ASP A 62 6.49 18.34 10.00
C ASP A 62 7.54 17.51 9.27
N TYR A 63 7.09 16.36 8.74
CA TYR A 63 7.90 15.41 7.98
C TYR A 63 7.22 15.15 6.64
N PRO A 64 7.71 15.72 5.53
CA PRO A 64 7.15 15.49 4.21
C PRO A 64 7.19 14.00 3.83
N ILE A 65 6.08 13.45 3.35
CA ILE A 65 5.98 12.04 2.92
C ILE A 65 7.00 11.77 1.80
N GLY A 66 7.22 12.74 0.92
CA GLY A 66 8.22 12.66 -0.14
C GLY A 66 9.68 12.55 0.33
N SER A 67 9.98 12.79 1.62
CA SER A 67 11.32 12.58 2.20
C SER A 67 11.49 11.20 2.85
N ILE A 68 10.41 10.45 3.00
CA ILE A 68 10.42 9.13 3.64
C ILE A 68 10.61 8.06 2.56
N GLY A 69 11.54 7.13 2.78
CA GLY A 69 11.82 6.06 1.82
C GLY A 69 12.24 6.58 0.43
N ALA A 70 13.02 7.68 0.39
CA ALA A 70 13.42 8.33 -0.87
C ALA A 70 12.23 8.79 -1.75
N GLY A 71 11.09 9.12 -1.14
CA GLY A 71 9.90 9.59 -1.84
C GLY A 71 8.97 8.49 -2.37
N ASP A 72 9.24 7.26 -2.00
CA ASP A 72 8.51 6.08 -2.47
C ASP A 72 7.20 5.83 -1.70
N LEU A 73 7.06 6.37 -0.51
CA LEU A 73 5.86 6.24 0.30
C LEU A 73 4.67 6.96 -0.35
N ARG A 74 3.54 6.24 -0.51
CA ARG A 74 2.28 6.77 -1.06
C ARG A 74 1.25 7.05 0.02
N GLU A 75 1.12 6.14 0.99
CA GLU A 75 0.08 6.19 2.02
C GLU A 75 0.63 5.63 3.33
N VAL A 76 0.34 6.31 4.43
CA VAL A 76 0.71 5.86 5.78
C VAL A 76 -0.43 5.03 6.38
N VAL A 77 -0.12 3.86 6.88
CA VAL A 77 -1.08 2.99 7.58
C VAL A 77 -0.91 3.08 9.09
N SER A 78 0.33 3.11 9.56
CA SER A 78 0.62 3.21 10.99
C SER A 78 2.06 3.66 11.23
N ILE A 79 2.26 4.32 12.35
CA ILE A 79 3.59 4.72 12.82
C ILE A 79 3.82 4.06 14.17
N LEU A 80 4.97 3.39 14.30
CA LEU A 80 5.43 2.75 15.54
C LEU A 80 6.73 3.42 15.99
N ASP A 81 6.83 3.70 17.26
CA ASP A 81 8.08 4.11 17.87
C ASP A 81 8.90 2.86 18.24
N ASN A 82 10.02 2.68 17.58
CA ASN A 82 10.93 1.54 17.80
C ASN A 82 11.88 1.72 18.98
N SER A 83 11.77 2.82 19.72
CA SER A 83 12.52 2.98 20.96
C SER A 83 12.04 1.98 22.02
N SER A 84 12.79 1.87 23.13
CA SER A 84 12.57 0.87 24.18
C SER A 84 11.15 0.82 24.78
N ALA A 85 10.32 1.85 24.56
CA ALA A 85 8.93 1.87 25.00
C ALA A 85 7.91 1.33 23.97
N GLY A 86 8.32 1.13 22.69
CA GLY A 86 7.56 0.38 21.69
C GLY A 86 6.11 0.81 21.44
N ASN A 87 5.81 2.11 21.49
CA ASN A 87 4.43 2.59 21.41
C ASN A 87 4.02 2.82 19.94
N ARG A 88 2.78 2.43 19.63
CA ARG A 88 2.13 2.83 18.37
C ARG A 88 1.58 4.25 18.53
N LEU A 89 1.92 5.14 17.60
CA LEU A 89 1.32 6.47 17.56
C LEU A 89 -0.14 6.36 17.12
N THR A 90 -0.99 7.17 17.73
CA THR A 90 -2.41 7.22 17.37
C THR A 90 -2.65 8.26 16.31
N ILE A 91 -3.39 7.91 15.24
CA ILE A 91 -3.82 8.88 14.24
C ILE A 91 -4.91 9.79 14.85
N THR A 92 -4.82 11.08 14.60
CA THR A 92 -5.81 12.07 15.04
C THR A 92 -6.12 13.05 13.91
N SER A 93 -7.25 13.76 14.02
CA SER A 93 -7.56 14.84 13.09
C SER A 93 -6.61 16.04 13.33
N ILE A 94 -6.40 16.85 12.29
CA ILE A 94 -5.56 18.04 12.42
C ILE A 94 -6.17 19.03 13.40
N ASP A 95 -7.49 19.21 13.36
CA ASP A 95 -8.23 20.15 14.23
C ASP A 95 -8.11 19.77 15.69
N ASP A 96 -8.28 18.47 16.03
CA ASP A 96 -8.12 17.97 17.41
C ASP A 96 -6.68 18.12 17.90
N ALA A 97 -5.71 17.82 17.02
CA ALA A 97 -4.31 17.95 17.37
C ALA A 97 -3.94 19.43 17.62
N GLU A 98 -4.35 20.32 16.74
CA GLU A 98 -4.06 21.76 16.88
C GLU A 98 -4.81 22.38 18.06
N ALA A 99 -6.01 21.90 18.41
CA ALA A 99 -6.72 22.34 19.59
C ALA A 99 -5.99 21.99 20.90
N LEU A 100 -5.32 20.83 20.94
CA LEU A 100 -4.61 20.36 22.13
C LEU A 100 -3.17 20.88 22.25
N TRP A 101 -2.46 21.04 21.13
CA TRP A 101 -1.03 21.42 21.09
C TRP A 101 -0.81 22.73 20.35
N HIS A 102 -1.29 23.83 20.93
CA HIS A 102 -1.07 25.19 20.41
C HIS A 102 -0.44 26.12 21.46
N GLY A 103 0.27 27.12 21.03
CA GLY A 103 0.86 28.13 21.88
C GLY A 103 1.73 27.55 23.01
N SER A 104 1.45 27.88 24.26
CA SER A 104 2.21 27.44 25.44
C SER A 104 2.04 25.96 25.77
N PHE A 105 1.04 25.27 25.21
CA PHE A 105 0.82 23.83 25.40
C PHE A 105 1.64 22.97 24.43
N ASP A 106 2.29 23.58 23.45
CA ASP A 106 3.13 22.90 22.49
C ASP A 106 4.56 22.66 23.03
N VAL A 107 4.63 22.03 24.18
CA VAL A 107 5.91 21.69 24.80
C VAL A 107 6.48 20.43 24.12
N PRO A 108 7.74 20.49 23.62
CA PRO A 108 8.37 19.32 23.03
C PRO A 108 8.46 18.16 24.03
N THR A 109 7.92 17.02 23.62
CA THR A 109 7.99 15.75 24.36
C THR A 109 7.98 14.60 23.35
N ARG A 110 7.96 13.36 23.86
CA ARG A 110 7.83 12.18 23.00
C ARG A 110 6.52 12.19 22.21
N PRO A 111 6.54 12.02 20.89
CA PRO A 111 5.33 11.97 20.07
C PRO A 111 4.43 10.80 20.43
N LEU A 112 3.14 11.06 20.58
CA LEU A 112 2.12 10.05 20.85
C LEU A 112 1.07 9.97 19.75
N PHE A 113 0.90 11.06 19.00
CA PHE A 113 -0.09 11.19 17.96
C PHE A 113 0.56 11.65 16.66
N TYR A 114 -0.10 11.35 15.56
CA TYR A 114 0.26 11.90 14.27
C TYR A 114 -0.99 12.24 13.47
N THR A 115 -0.85 13.18 12.56
CA THR A 115 -1.84 13.49 11.55
C THR A 115 -1.17 13.57 10.18
N GLU A 116 -1.92 13.27 9.15
CA GLU A 116 -1.48 13.38 7.75
C GLU A 116 -2.23 14.55 7.10
N TRP A 117 -1.49 15.57 6.69
CA TRP A 117 -2.05 16.75 6.07
C TRP A 117 -1.12 17.31 5.00
N GLY A 118 -1.63 17.52 3.78
CA GLY A 118 -0.87 18.12 2.69
C GLY A 118 0.41 17.35 2.34
N GLU A 119 0.34 16.01 2.22
CA GLU A 119 1.50 15.12 1.98
C GLU A 119 2.60 15.26 3.04
N THR A 120 2.22 15.62 4.26
CA THR A 120 3.12 15.80 5.40
C THR A 120 2.58 15.05 6.60
N ILE A 121 3.45 14.29 7.26
CA ILE A 121 3.18 13.71 8.57
C ILE A 121 3.52 14.75 9.62
N LYS A 122 2.55 15.12 10.45
CA LYS A 122 2.76 16.02 11.60
C LYS A 122 2.71 15.21 12.87
N LEU A 123 3.74 15.36 13.72
CA LEU A 123 3.85 14.66 15.01
C LEU A 123 3.41 15.55 16.16
N TYR A 124 2.67 14.96 17.09
CA TYR A 124 2.17 15.67 18.28
C TYR A 124 2.40 14.83 19.55
N PRO A 125 2.92 15.44 20.62
CA PRO A 125 3.63 16.72 20.66
C PRO A 125 4.85 16.74 19.72
N LYS A 126 5.49 17.92 19.54
CA LYS A 126 6.79 17.99 18.86
C LYS A 126 7.80 17.08 19.55
N PRO A 127 8.65 16.35 18.82
CA PRO A 127 9.72 15.55 19.42
C PRO A 127 10.68 16.41 20.23
N ASP A 128 11.05 15.96 21.43
CA ASP A 128 12.11 16.55 22.26
C ASP A 128 13.48 15.94 21.98
N ALA A 129 13.52 14.75 21.37
CA ALA A 129 14.72 14.00 21.05
C ALA A 129 14.59 13.30 19.70
N VAL A 130 15.65 12.60 19.30
CA VAL A 130 15.62 11.72 18.11
C VAL A 130 14.99 10.38 18.51
N TYR A 131 13.86 10.05 17.87
CA TYR A 131 13.16 8.77 18.01
C TYR A 131 13.17 8.02 16.69
N PRO A 132 13.57 6.74 16.66
CA PRO A 132 13.47 5.91 15.47
C PRO A 132 12.03 5.43 15.30
N LEU A 133 11.30 6.04 14.38
CA LEU A 133 9.94 5.67 14.05
C LEU A 133 9.92 4.70 12.86
N SER A 134 9.12 3.64 12.94
CA SER A 134 8.79 2.77 11.82
C SER A 134 7.46 3.22 11.20
N VAL A 135 7.53 3.74 10.00
CA VAL A 135 6.37 4.15 9.21
C VAL A 135 5.98 2.99 8.31
N ARG A 136 4.83 2.37 8.58
CA ARG A 136 4.25 1.33 7.74
C ARG A 136 3.25 1.93 6.79
N GLY A 137 3.32 1.56 5.54
CA GLY A 137 2.45 2.13 4.53
C GLY A 137 2.51 1.37 3.21
N TYR A 138 1.97 1.99 2.19
CA TYR A 138 2.00 1.50 0.82
C TYR A 138 2.95 2.35 0.00
N ARG A 139 3.84 1.70 -0.75
CA ARG A 139 4.76 2.38 -1.67
C ARG A 139 4.06 2.75 -2.96
N LYS A 140 4.65 3.67 -3.70
CA LYS A 140 4.25 4.01 -5.06
C LYS A 140 4.61 2.87 -6.03
N PRO A 141 3.80 2.62 -7.06
CA PRO A 141 4.18 1.71 -8.14
C PRO A 141 5.37 2.26 -8.93
N SER A 142 6.29 1.39 -9.32
CA SER A 142 7.45 1.74 -10.15
C SER A 142 7.18 1.45 -11.63
N TYR A 143 7.63 2.35 -12.51
CA TYR A 143 7.49 2.24 -13.96
C TYR A 143 8.83 2.01 -14.67
N THR A 144 9.91 1.74 -13.95
CA THR A 144 11.25 1.53 -14.52
C THR A 144 11.31 0.37 -15.53
N TRP A 145 10.48 -0.66 -15.32
CA TRP A 145 10.34 -1.82 -16.20
C TRP A 145 9.86 -1.47 -17.62
N VAL A 146 9.21 -0.34 -17.81
CA VAL A 146 8.75 0.10 -19.16
C VAL A 146 9.93 0.48 -20.04
N THR A 147 10.98 1.03 -19.46
CA THR A 147 12.20 1.46 -20.16
C THR A 147 13.29 0.39 -20.11
N ASP A 148 13.42 -0.31 -18.99
CA ASP A 148 14.37 -1.40 -18.83
C ASP A 148 13.65 -2.76 -18.98
N THR A 149 13.82 -3.36 -20.13
CA THR A 149 13.15 -4.62 -20.53
C THR A 149 13.64 -5.84 -19.77
N THR A 150 14.77 -5.75 -19.07
CA THR A 150 15.30 -6.82 -18.22
C THR A 150 14.57 -6.93 -16.89
N LEU A 151 13.89 -5.86 -16.49
CA LEU A 151 13.10 -5.82 -15.27
C LEU A 151 11.73 -6.47 -15.47
N GLN A 152 11.17 -6.91 -14.36
CA GLN A 152 9.80 -7.39 -14.29
C GLN A 152 8.85 -6.22 -14.02
N PRO A 153 7.59 -6.29 -14.52
CA PRO A 153 6.56 -5.36 -14.09
C PRO A 153 6.41 -5.34 -12.56
N ASP A 154 6.23 -4.16 -12.00
CA ASP A 154 6.11 -3.96 -10.54
C ASP A 154 4.73 -4.38 -10.01
N LEU A 155 4.37 -5.62 -10.30
CA LEU A 155 3.17 -6.31 -9.85
C LEU A 155 3.52 -7.69 -9.31
N ASP A 156 2.59 -8.29 -8.59
CA ASP A 156 2.68 -9.71 -8.30
C ASP A 156 2.66 -10.52 -9.61
N TYR A 157 3.47 -11.58 -9.68
CA TYR A 157 3.66 -12.39 -10.90
C TYR A 157 2.36 -12.96 -11.49
N ARG A 158 1.30 -13.09 -10.69
CA ARG A 158 -0.03 -13.58 -11.11
C ARG A 158 -0.69 -12.63 -12.10
N PHE A 159 -0.32 -11.36 -12.10
CA PHE A 159 -0.84 -10.36 -13.03
C PHE A 159 -0.04 -10.24 -14.32
N HIS A 160 1.13 -10.87 -14.44
CA HIS A 160 2.00 -10.68 -15.61
C HIS A 160 1.32 -11.14 -16.90
N THR A 161 0.63 -12.29 -16.88
CA THR A 161 -0.12 -12.77 -18.06
C THR A 161 -1.28 -11.85 -18.41
N ALA A 162 -1.93 -11.25 -17.41
CA ALA A 162 -2.99 -10.28 -17.66
C ALA A 162 -2.47 -9.06 -18.42
N LEU A 163 -1.26 -8.55 -18.09
CA LEU A 163 -0.66 -7.44 -18.83
C LEU A 163 -0.48 -7.77 -20.31
N ALA A 164 -0.02 -9.00 -20.62
CA ALA A 164 0.13 -9.45 -22.00
C ALA A 164 -1.23 -9.53 -22.72
N TYR A 165 -2.27 -10.07 -22.09
CA TYR A 165 -3.61 -10.10 -22.68
C TYR A 165 -4.16 -8.70 -22.94
N TYR A 166 -3.90 -7.77 -22.04
CA TYR A 166 -4.30 -6.38 -22.28
C TYR A 166 -3.57 -5.79 -23.48
N ALA A 167 -2.25 -6.00 -23.58
CA ALA A 167 -1.47 -5.52 -24.72
C ALA A 167 -1.96 -6.12 -26.05
N ILE A 168 -2.26 -7.42 -26.09
CA ILE A 168 -2.83 -8.10 -27.26
C ILE A 168 -4.19 -7.47 -27.64
N SER A 169 -5.05 -7.24 -26.65
CA SER A 169 -6.36 -6.60 -26.91
C SER A 169 -6.23 -5.21 -27.54
N GLN A 170 -5.23 -4.40 -27.10
CA GLN A 170 -4.98 -3.08 -27.68
C GLN A 170 -4.37 -3.17 -29.08
N ALA A 171 -3.55 -4.17 -29.33
CA ALA A 171 -2.97 -4.40 -30.66
C ALA A 171 -4.04 -4.81 -31.66
N TYR A 172 -4.97 -5.73 -31.33
CA TYR A 172 -6.11 -6.07 -32.20
C TYR A 172 -7.08 -4.91 -32.40
N LYS A 173 -7.29 -4.10 -31.35
CA LYS A 173 -8.09 -2.87 -31.48
C LYS A 173 -7.49 -1.93 -32.55
N ARG A 174 -6.18 -1.85 -32.65
CA ARG A 174 -5.49 -1.05 -33.66
C ARG A 174 -5.65 -1.65 -35.06
N GLN A 175 -5.80 -2.96 -35.18
CA GLN A 175 -6.07 -3.67 -36.43
C GLN A 175 -7.56 -3.67 -36.80
N GLU A 176 -8.40 -2.98 -36.01
CA GLU A 176 -9.86 -2.91 -36.16
C GLU A 176 -10.59 -4.27 -36.02
N ASP A 177 -9.92 -5.27 -35.48
CA ASP A 177 -10.52 -6.57 -35.14
C ASP A 177 -11.24 -6.48 -33.78
N SER A 178 -12.53 -6.24 -33.84
CA SER A 178 -13.37 -6.08 -32.64
C SER A 178 -13.66 -7.40 -31.91
N GLU A 179 -13.66 -8.54 -32.63
CA GLU A 179 -13.93 -9.84 -32.02
C GLU A 179 -12.75 -10.26 -31.14
N MET A 180 -11.53 -10.28 -31.69
CA MET A 180 -10.32 -10.60 -30.94
C MET A 180 -10.04 -9.58 -29.83
N THR A 181 -10.31 -8.29 -30.07
CA THR A 181 -10.21 -7.26 -29.03
C THR A 181 -11.07 -7.59 -27.82
N ASN A 182 -12.32 -7.97 -28.01
CA ASN A 182 -13.25 -8.30 -26.92
C ASN A 182 -12.85 -9.60 -26.23
N GLN A 183 -12.42 -10.61 -26.95
CA GLN A 183 -11.98 -11.88 -26.40
C GLN A 183 -10.78 -11.69 -25.46
N TYR A 184 -9.72 -10.99 -25.90
CA TYR A 184 -8.55 -10.76 -25.05
C TYR A 184 -8.80 -9.77 -23.92
N LYS A 185 -9.74 -8.83 -24.08
CA LYS A 185 -10.19 -7.99 -22.99
C LYS A 185 -10.90 -8.80 -21.91
N GLN A 186 -11.75 -9.75 -22.30
CA GLN A 186 -12.37 -10.67 -21.36
C GLN A 186 -11.33 -11.53 -20.64
N SER A 187 -10.36 -12.09 -21.39
CA SER A 187 -9.25 -12.87 -20.79
C SER A 187 -8.42 -12.03 -19.79
N PHE A 188 -8.20 -10.73 -20.07
CA PHE A 188 -7.58 -9.81 -19.13
C PHE A 188 -8.40 -9.68 -17.85
N ASP A 189 -9.69 -9.40 -17.97
CA ASP A 189 -10.59 -9.20 -16.82
C ASP A 189 -10.67 -10.47 -15.97
N GLU A 190 -10.78 -11.65 -16.58
CA GLU A 190 -10.78 -12.94 -15.90
C GLU A 190 -9.46 -13.21 -15.17
N ALA A 191 -8.31 -13.00 -15.81
CA ALA A 191 -6.99 -13.19 -15.21
C ALA A 191 -6.78 -12.25 -14.02
N VAL A 192 -7.21 -10.98 -14.13
CA VAL A 192 -7.14 -10.01 -13.03
C VAL A 192 -8.02 -10.44 -11.86
N GLN A 193 -9.24 -10.90 -12.11
CA GLN A 193 -10.16 -11.36 -11.05
C GLN A 193 -9.59 -12.60 -10.33
N LEU A 194 -9.06 -13.58 -11.06
CA LEU A 194 -8.44 -14.76 -10.48
C LEU A 194 -7.23 -14.39 -9.59
N ALA A 195 -6.33 -13.56 -10.10
CA ALA A 195 -5.16 -13.11 -9.35
C ALA A 195 -5.57 -12.33 -8.09
N LYS A 196 -6.59 -11.47 -8.19
CA LYS A 196 -7.15 -10.74 -7.05
C LYS A 196 -7.74 -11.68 -5.99
N LEU A 197 -8.53 -12.67 -6.39
CA LEU A 197 -9.11 -13.65 -5.49
C LEU A 197 -8.05 -14.47 -4.73
N GLU A 198 -6.96 -14.82 -5.39
CA GLU A 198 -5.85 -15.53 -4.76
C GLU A 198 -5.08 -14.66 -3.76
N LEU A 199 -4.80 -13.40 -4.13
CA LEU A 199 -4.06 -12.45 -3.30
C LEU A 199 -4.86 -11.99 -2.08
N MET A 200 -6.14 -11.72 -2.27
CA MET A 200 -7.01 -11.21 -1.22
C MET A 200 -7.74 -12.30 -0.45
N ARG A 201 -7.37 -13.57 -0.67
CA ARG A 201 -7.95 -14.67 0.07
C ARG A 201 -7.67 -14.47 1.56
N PRO A 202 -8.70 -14.38 2.41
CA PRO A 202 -8.48 -14.27 3.83
C PRO A 202 -7.66 -15.47 4.30
N PRO A 203 -6.64 -15.30 5.15
CA PRO A 203 -5.87 -16.41 5.66
C PRO A 203 -6.83 -17.45 6.24
N SER A 204 -6.70 -18.71 5.81
CA SER A 204 -7.55 -19.84 6.23
C SER A 204 -7.51 -20.08 7.75
N HIS A 205 -6.49 -19.61 8.40
CA HIS A 205 -6.42 -19.43 9.83
C HIS A 205 -6.76 -17.96 10.13
N ARG A 206 -8.00 -17.72 10.53
CA ARG A 206 -8.22 -16.57 11.41
C ARG A 206 -7.22 -16.76 12.54
N PRO A 207 -6.25 -15.85 12.77
CA PRO A 207 -5.52 -15.90 14.00
C PRO A 207 -6.61 -15.96 15.05
N MET A 208 -6.59 -17.02 15.88
CA MET A 208 -7.49 -17.08 17.01
C MET A 208 -7.22 -15.79 17.76
N ILE A 209 -8.12 -14.82 17.58
CA ILE A 209 -7.93 -13.51 18.15
C ILE A 209 -7.79 -13.79 19.62
N MET A 210 -6.64 -13.48 20.16
CA MET A 210 -6.41 -13.46 21.61
C MET A 210 -7.31 -12.43 22.33
N SER A 211 -8.38 -12.01 21.69
CA SER A 211 -9.46 -11.25 22.31
C SER A 211 -10.14 -11.98 23.46
N ARG A 212 -9.95 -13.31 23.56
CA ARG A 212 -10.38 -14.04 24.76
C ARG A 212 -9.50 -13.84 25.99
N GLY A 213 -8.28 -13.32 25.83
CA GLY A 213 -7.45 -12.92 26.97
C GLY A 213 -7.78 -11.53 27.52
N TYR A 214 -8.43 -10.69 26.73
CA TYR A 214 -9.05 -9.44 27.17
C TYR A 214 -10.56 -9.59 27.31
N VAL A 215 -10.98 -10.63 27.99
CA VAL A 215 -12.25 -10.52 28.69
C VAL A 215 -12.04 -9.39 29.69
N ARG A 216 -12.55 -8.20 29.38
CA ARG A 216 -12.83 -7.20 30.41
C ARG A 216 -13.41 -8.00 31.55
N PRO A 217 -12.84 -7.94 32.74
CA PRO A 217 -13.50 -8.55 33.91
C PRO A 217 -14.94 -8.06 33.84
N SER A 218 -15.84 -9.03 33.66
CA SER A 218 -17.25 -8.70 33.47
C SER A 218 -17.61 -7.77 34.60
N SER A 219 -18.43 -6.77 34.33
CA SER A 219 -18.93 -5.83 35.33
C SER A 219 -19.49 -6.51 36.58
N LYS A 220 -19.77 -7.81 36.55
CA LYS A 220 -20.07 -8.67 37.68
C LYS A 220 -19.00 -8.66 38.77
N TYR A 221 -17.71 -8.72 38.45
CA TYR A 221 -16.66 -8.70 39.47
C TYR A 221 -16.51 -7.34 40.16
N TRP A 222 -16.82 -6.26 39.47
CA TRP A 222 -16.85 -4.94 40.06
C TRP A 222 -18.04 -4.73 41.00
N LEU A 223 -19.20 -5.29 40.66
CA LEU A 223 -20.39 -5.21 41.50
C LEU A 223 -20.27 -6.11 42.74
N GLU A 224 -19.63 -7.27 42.64
CA GLU A 224 -19.37 -8.15 43.81
C GLU A 224 -18.31 -7.56 44.75
N SER A 225 -17.31 -6.83 44.23
CA SER A 225 -16.35 -6.15 45.11
C SER A 225 -16.91 -4.92 45.80
N MET A 226 -17.86 -4.23 45.21
CA MET A 226 -18.58 -3.11 45.88
C MET A 226 -19.66 -3.60 46.84
N GLY A 227 -20.26 -4.75 46.61
CA GLY A 227 -21.29 -5.31 47.48
C GLY A 227 -20.78 -5.81 48.85
N ARG A 228 -19.47 -6.08 48.94
CA ARG A 228 -18.84 -6.51 50.20
C ARG A 228 -18.42 -5.37 51.15
N THR A 229 -18.42 -4.13 50.67
CA THR A 229 -18.02 -2.97 51.47
C THR A 229 -19.21 -2.18 52.05
N LEU A 230 -20.44 -2.57 51.72
CA LEU A 230 -21.64 -1.91 52.25
C LEU A 230 -22.42 -2.76 53.25
N GLY A 231 -21.86 -3.86 53.74
CA GLY A 231 -22.50 -4.81 54.65
C GLY A 231 -21.73 -5.07 55.95
N GLN A 232 -21.11 -4.04 56.56
CA GLN A 232 -20.71 -4.04 57.98
C GLN A 232 -21.00 -2.69 58.61
#